data_1acbf01aba2843a4e1e91be0f543f242
#
_entry.id   1acbf01aba2843a4e1e91be0f543f242
#
_cell.length_a   1.000
_cell.length_b   1.000
_cell.length_c   1.000
_cell.angle_alpha   90.00
_cell.angle_beta   90.00
_cell.angle_gamma   90.00
#
_symmetry.space_group_name_H-M   'P 1'
#
loop_
_entity.id
_entity.type
_entity.pdbx_description
1 polymer ?
#
loop_
_entity_poly.entity_id
_entity_poly.type
_entity_poly.pdbx_seq_one_letter_code
_entity_poly.pdbx_strand_id
1 'polypeptide(L)'
;MKSIWLLGNPISHSLSPTFQNAGLQYLNIEAEYSVRQVDDGELDKVMTEMRSGDVLGANITIPYKTTIMEQMDEIDPFATSVGAVNTVLVQRKNSGTRLVGYNTDVRGIIDPIINREFTLSSSRAVLIGTGGAALSAFQALVSLGFSHVDIVARNIVAAATFANRSPSVEVQIHNLNHIEHDTFASLIARADLMVQATPVGMTSGLSPNISPVPEDVMKLGLTNSLGPILVFELVYAPRETVFLRHAREYGNDKAVYIEGLEMLLHQGAESFKIWTEQSAPCL
;
A
#
# COMPACT_ATOMS: atom_id res chain seq x y z
N MET A 1 22.92 13.36 15.39
CA MET A 1 22.02 12.20 15.23
C MET A 1 21.32 12.38 13.91
N LYS A 2 21.36 11.39 13.05
CA LYS A 2 20.75 11.43 11.72
C LYS A 2 19.22 11.31 11.82
N SER A 3 18.51 11.86 10.86
CA SER A 3 17.04 11.82 10.83
C SER A 3 16.50 10.95 9.70
N ILE A 4 15.40 10.27 9.96
CA ILE A 4 14.57 9.61 8.94
C ILE A 4 13.16 10.15 9.15
N TRP A 5 12.47 10.52 8.07
CA TRP A 5 11.17 11.17 8.19
C TRP A 5 10.04 10.31 7.64
N LEU A 6 8.83 10.47 8.20
CA LEU A 6 7.58 10.10 7.54
C LEU A 6 6.93 11.39 7.02
N LEU A 7 6.73 11.48 5.71
CA LEU A 7 6.16 12.64 5.04
C LEU A 7 4.76 12.30 4.48
N GLY A 8 3.77 13.11 4.81
CA GLY A 8 2.38 12.94 4.36
C GLY A 8 1.41 13.86 5.09
N ASN A 9 0.10 13.72 4.82
CA ASN A 9 -0.96 14.43 5.50
C ASN A 9 -2.33 13.74 5.30
N PRO A 10 -3.05 13.30 6.36
CA PRO A 10 -2.67 13.29 7.79
C PRO A 10 -1.76 12.10 8.16
N ILE A 11 -0.86 12.27 9.12
CA ILE A 11 0.11 11.24 9.54
C ILE A 11 0.30 11.13 11.07
N SER A 12 -0.43 11.92 11.86
CA SER A 12 -0.25 12.00 13.32
C SER A 12 -0.44 10.65 14.05
N HIS A 13 -1.18 9.72 13.48
CA HIS A 13 -1.50 8.41 14.07
C HIS A 13 -0.69 7.26 13.50
N SER A 14 0.40 7.56 12.76
CA SER A 14 1.24 6.52 12.17
C SER A 14 1.97 5.70 13.22
N LEU A 15 1.95 4.38 13.03
CA LEU A 15 2.71 3.42 13.85
C LEU A 15 4.17 3.28 13.41
N SER A 16 4.55 3.84 12.25
CA SER A 16 5.91 3.72 11.71
C SER A 16 7.00 4.18 12.68
N PRO A 17 6.88 5.30 13.42
CA PRO A 17 7.91 5.70 14.37
C PRO A 17 8.17 4.65 15.45
N THR A 18 7.15 3.94 15.90
CA THR A 18 7.27 2.95 16.97
C THR A 18 8.21 1.82 16.58
N PHE A 19 7.95 1.15 15.45
CA PHE A 19 8.75 -0.01 15.07
C PHE A 19 10.09 0.40 14.42
N GLN A 20 10.14 1.51 13.68
CA GLN A 20 11.39 1.99 13.07
C GLN A 20 12.41 2.40 14.15
N ASN A 21 12.00 3.17 15.15
CA ASN A 21 12.89 3.54 16.25
C ASN A 21 13.30 2.34 17.10
N ALA A 22 12.41 1.37 17.31
CA ALA A 22 12.77 0.12 17.99
C ALA A 22 13.88 -0.63 17.22
N GLY A 23 13.79 -0.72 15.89
CA GLY A 23 14.82 -1.32 15.04
C GLY A 23 16.15 -0.56 15.10
N LEU A 24 16.12 0.78 15.00
CA LEU A 24 17.31 1.63 15.10
C LEU A 24 18.01 1.46 16.46
N GLN A 25 17.24 1.46 17.54
CA GLN A 25 17.77 1.24 18.90
C GLN A 25 18.37 -0.15 19.07
N TYR A 26 17.69 -1.19 18.61
CA TYR A 26 18.17 -2.58 18.71
C TYR A 26 19.51 -2.78 18.02
N LEU A 27 19.71 -2.16 16.86
CA LEU A 27 20.93 -2.24 16.07
C LEU A 27 21.99 -1.17 16.45
N ASN A 28 21.73 -0.36 17.48
CA ASN A 28 22.59 0.75 17.91
C ASN A 28 22.91 1.75 16.78
N ILE A 29 21.95 2.04 15.90
CA ILE A 29 22.09 3.01 14.83
C ILE A 29 21.74 4.41 15.37
N GLU A 30 22.66 5.37 15.28
CA GLU A 30 22.47 6.75 15.74
C GLU A 30 21.60 7.56 14.78
N ALA A 31 20.33 7.18 14.67
CA ALA A 31 19.31 7.86 13.89
C ALA A 31 17.98 7.88 14.63
N GLU A 32 17.11 8.83 14.26
CA GLU A 32 15.76 8.95 14.77
C GLU A 32 14.75 8.99 13.61
N TYR A 33 13.72 8.19 13.73
CA TYR A 33 12.57 8.22 12.82
C TYR A 33 11.46 9.08 13.42
N SER A 34 11.05 10.13 12.72
CA SER A 34 10.06 11.10 13.17
C SER A 34 9.00 11.41 12.12
N VAL A 35 7.84 11.84 12.60
CA VAL A 35 6.73 12.27 11.76
C VAL A 35 6.90 13.74 11.38
N ARG A 36 6.76 14.05 10.09
CA ARG A 36 6.77 15.41 9.60
C ARG A 36 5.60 15.60 8.65
N GLN A 37 4.52 16.19 9.15
CA GLN A 37 3.39 16.55 8.32
C GLN A 37 3.83 17.58 7.27
N VAL A 38 3.34 17.40 6.05
CA VAL A 38 3.61 18.28 4.91
C VAL A 38 2.27 18.80 4.43
N ASP A 39 2.09 20.10 4.49
CA ASP A 39 0.89 20.75 3.98
C ASP A 39 1.03 21.10 2.49
N ASP A 40 -0.09 21.44 1.85
CA ASP A 40 -0.11 21.73 0.41
C ASP A 40 0.88 22.88 0.08
N GLY A 41 1.74 22.63 -0.93
CA GLY A 41 2.76 23.56 -1.38
C GLY A 41 4.07 23.57 -0.59
N GLU A 42 4.20 22.77 0.49
CA GLU A 42 5.43 22.72 1.28
C GLU A 42 6.43 21.64 0.85
N LEU A 43 6.03 20.76 -0.07
CA LEU A 43 6.84 19.60 -0.47
C LEU A 43 8.24 20.00 -0.96
N ASP A 44 8.34 21.04 -1.81
CA ASP A 44 9.63 21.51 -2.36
C ASP A 44 10.58 21.99 -1.28
N LYS A 45 10.05 22.69 -0.26
CA LYS A 45 10.82 23.15 0.89
C LYS A 45 11.36 21.96 1.68
N VAL A 46 10.52 20.95 1.94
CA VAL A 46 10.91 19.75 2.66
C VAL A 46 11.97 18.97 1.89
N MET A 47 11.87 18.86 0.57
CA MET A 47 12.88 18.22 -0.27
C MET A 47 14.22 18.97 -0.24
N THR A 48 14.18 20.29 -0.23
CA THR A 48 15.38 21.13 -0.09
C THR A 48 16.07 20.89 1.26
N GLU A 49 15.29 20.82 2.33
CA GLU A 49 15.81 20.53 3.67
C GLU A 49 16.38 19.09 3.76
N MET A 50 15.77 18.10 3.11
CA MET A 50 16.32 16.74 3.02
C MET A 50 17.70 16.72 2.36
N ARG A 51 17.90 17.52 1.31
CA ARG A 51 19.18 17.60 0.58
C ARG A 51 20.28 18.23 1.42
N SER A 52 19.95 19.26 2.20
CA SER A 52 20.92 20.07 2.97
C SER A 52 21.13 19.57 4.40
N GLY A 53 20.13 18.90 4.98
CA GLY A 53 20.12 18.45 6.38
C GLY A 53 20.86 17.11 6.59
N ASP A 54 20.97 16.71 7.85
CA ASP A 54 21.51 15.39 8.24
C ASP A 54 20.40 14.32 8.22
N VAL A 55 19.83 14.11 7.02
CA VAL A 55 18.70 13.19 6.78
C VAL A 55 19.23 11.98 6.01
N LEU A 56 18.88 10.77 6.46
CA LEU A 56 19.17 9.51 5.75
C LEU A 56 18.14 9.24 4.65
N GLY A 57 16.87 9.58 4.90
CA GLY A 57 15.80 9.34 3.97
C GLY A 57 14.43 9.61 4.56
N ALA A 58 13.39 9.19 3.84
CA ALA A 58 12.03 9.33 4.30
C ALA A 58 11.12 8.22 3.76
N ASN A 59 10.08 7.87 4.52
CA ASN A 59 8.89 7.28 3.93
C ASN A 59 7.94 8.38 3.44
N ILE A 60 7.27 8.08 2.35
CA ILE A 60 6.27 8.95 1.73
C ILE A 60 4.92 8.25 1.79
N THR A 61 3.90 8.97 2.29
CA THR A 61 2.54 8.44 2.32
C THR A 61 1.55 9.41 1.66
N ILE A 62 0.27 9.19 1.84
CA ILE A 62 -0.82 10.00 1.27
C ILE A 62 -0.57 11.49 1.59
N PRO A 63 -0.77 12.41 0.62
CA PRO A 63 -1.16 12.16 -0.78
C PRO A 63 0.03 12.09 -1.76
N TYR A 64 1.29 12.08 -1.31
CA TYR A 64 2.47 12.45 -2.06
C TYR A 64 3.18 11.33 -2.83
N LYS A 65 2.76 10.05 -2.72
CA LYS A 65 3.48 8.90 -3.33
C LYS A 65 3.70 9.01 -4.85
N THR A 66 2.82 9.69 -5.57
CA THR A 66 2.95 9.90 -7.01
C THR A 66 3.64 11.22 -7.35
N THR A 67 3.27 12.31 -6.68
CA THR A 67 3.81 13.65 -6.94
C THR A 67 5.27 13.80 -6.53
N ILE A 68 5.72 13.06 -5.50
CA ILE A 68 7.11 13.07 -5.05
C ILE A 68 8.09 12.59 -6.12
N MET A 69 7.63 11.81 -7.09
CA MET A 69 8.48 11.29 -8.16
C MET A 69 9.18 12.40 -8.96
N GLU A 70 8.52 13.53 -9.14
CA GLU A 70 9.07 14.71 -9.85
C GLU A 70 10.23 15.38 -9.09
N GLN A 71 10.37 15.09 -7.79
CA GLN A 71 11.40 15.63 -6.92
C GLN A 71 12.64 14.73 -6.79
N MET A 72 12.58 13.52 -7.37
CA MET A 72 13.68 12.55 -7.29
C MET A 72 14.73 12.81 -8.36
N ASP A 73 16.00 12.67 -8.00
CA ASP A 73 17.12 12.70 -8.96
C ASP A 73 17.27 11.37 -9.69
N GLU A 74 16.83 10.30 -9.04
CA GLU A 74 16.83 8.93 -9.58
C GLU A 74 15.67 8.17 -8.98
N ILE A 75 15.00 7.34 -9.78
CA ILE A 75 13.95 6.45 -9.32
C ILE A 75 14.36 5.03 -9.69
N ASP A 76 14.29 4.14 -8.73
CA ASP A 76 14.50 2.72 -8.96
C ASP A 76 13.59 2.23 -10.11
N PRO A 77 14.11 1.42 -11.06
CA PRO A 77 13.32 0.97 -12.22
C PRO A 77 12.01 0.28 -11.83
N PHE A 78 12.00 -0.46 -10.72
CA PHE A 78 10.79 -1.10 -10.23
C PHE A 78 9.78 -0.06 -9.70
N ALA A 79 10.23 0.93 -8.92
CA ALA A 79 9.37 2.04 -8.47
C ALA A 79 8.82 2.85 -9.65
N THR A 80 9.61 3.01 -10.72
CA THR A 80 9.16 3.62 -11.98
C THR A 80 8.01 2.82 -12.61
N SER A 81 8.11 1.50 -12.68
CA SER A 81 7.05 0.64 -13.22
C SER A 81 5.78 0.70 -12.38
N VAL A 82 5.89 0.81 -11.05
CA VAL A 82 4.76 1.03 -10.14
C VAL A 82 4.11 2.40 -10.39
N GLY A 83 4.90 3.43 -10.67
CA GLY A 83 4.45 4.81 -10.78
C GLY A 83 4.12 5.46 -9.43
N ALA A 84 4.79 5.01 -8.37
CA ALA A 84 4.68 5.57 -7.02
C ALA A 84 5.96 5.31 -6.23
N VAL A 85 6.37 6.30 -5.43
CA VAL A 85 7.51 6.22 -4.50
C VAL A 85 6.95 6.34 -3.08
N ASN A 86 7.30 5.38 -2.22
CA ASN A 86 6.96 5.42 -0.79
C ASN A 86 8.20 5.50 0.11
N THR A 87 9.40 5.38 -0.46
CA THR A 87 10.66 5.40 0.28
C THR A 87 11.68 6.21 -0.49
N VAL A 88 12.31 7.17 0.15
CA VAL A 88 13.37 8.02 -0.39
C VAL A 88 14.65 7.77 0.38
N LEU A 89 15.75 7.52 -0.33
CA LEU A 89 17.09 7.46 0.22
C LEU A 89 17.87 8.74 -0.14
N VAL A 90 18.50 9.35 0.84
CA VAL A 90 19.40 10.49 0.62
C VAL A 90 20.82 9.98 0.46
N GLN A 91 21.29 9.91 -0.77
CA GLN A 91 22.66 9.52 -1.10
C GLN A 91 23.58 10.74 -1.13
N ARG A 92 24.60 10.73 -0.27
CA ARG A 92 25.67 11.75 -0.25
C ARG A 92 26.95 11.19 -0.84
N LYS A 93 27.37 11.77 -1.97
CA LYS A 93 28.63 11.43 -2.67
C LYS A 93 29.48 12.69 -2.82
N ASN A 94 30.74 12.52 -3.17
CA ASN A 94 31.63 13.66 -3.46
C ASN A 94 31.08 14.60 -4.56
N SER A 95 30.21 14.08 -5.43
CA SER A 95 29.54 14.83 -6.51
C SER A 95 28.28 15.59 -6.06
N GLY A 96 27.90 15.49 -4.80
CA GLY A 96 26.69 16.14 -4.26
C GLY A 96 25.69 15.17 -3.63
N THR A 97 24.53 15.71 -3.23
CA THR A 97 23.43 14.98 -2.62
C THR A 97 22.39 14.60 -3.69
N ARG A 98 21.97 13.35 -3.72
CA ARG A 98 20.90 12.83 -4.59
C ARG A 98 19.78 12.24 -3.76
N LEU A 99 18.55 12.42 -4.21
CA LEU A 99 17.35 11.75 -3.70
C LEU A 99 17.00 10.59 -4.63
N VAL A 100 17.01 9.38 -4.09
CA VAL A 100 16.70 8.16 -4.85
C VAL A 100 15.38 7.59 -4.34
N GLY A 101 14.40 7.44 -5.24
CA GLY A 101 13.07 6.97 -4.92
C GLY A 101 12.90 5.46 -5.09
N TYR A 102 12.26 4.80 -4.13
CA TYR A 102 11.94 3.37 -4.13
C TYR A 102 10.46 3.14 -3.83
N ASN A 103 9.99 1.92 -4.14
CA ASN A 103 8.68 1.46 -3.71
C ASN A 103 8.79 0.15 -2.92
N THR A 104 8.59 0.24 -1.62
CA THR A 104 8.60 -0.91 -0.70
C THR A 104 7.20 -1.46 -0.42
N ASP A 105 6.13 -0.74 -0.78
CA ASP A 105 4.74 -1.18 -0.57
C ASP A 105 4.45 -2.50 -1.29
N VAL A 106 5.03 -2.70 -2.48
CA VAL A 106 4.81 -3.92 -3.26
C VAL A 106 5.29 -5.16 -2.48
N ARG A 107 6.48 -5.07 -1.84
CA ARG A 107 6.96 -6.15 -0.95
C ARG A 107 6.05 -6.30 0.27
N GLY A 108 5.59 -5.17 0.83
CA GLY A 108 4.62 -5.17 1.93
C GLY A 108 3.33 -5.92 1.61
N ILE A 109 2.95 -6.02 0.33
CA ILE A 109 1.75 -6.75 -0.12
C ILE A 109 2.11 -8.20 -0.49
N ILE A 110 3.20 -8.41 -1.21
CA ILE A 110 3.60 -9.76 -1.69
C ILE A 110 3.93 -10.69 -0.51
N ASP A 111 4.77 -10.22 0.42
CA ASP A 111 5.32 -11.08 1.47
C ASP A 111 4.24 -11.68 2.39
N PRO A 112 3.23 -10.93 2.88
CA PRO A 112 2.13 -11.52 3.64
C PRO A 112 1.31 -12.54 2.85
N ILE A 113 1.15 -12.36 1.54
CA ILE A 113 0.41 -13.30 0.68
C ILE A 113 1.19 -14.61 0.53
N ILE A 114 2.50 -14.53 0.22
CA ILE A 114 3.36 -15.71 0.06
C ILE A 114 3.44 -16.51 1.38
N ASN A 115 3.54 -15.81 2.52
CA ASN A 115 3.63 -16.45 3.84
C ASN A 115 2.38 -17.27 4.23
N ARG A 116 1.26 -17.10 3.51
CA ARG A 116 0.05 -17.89 3.73
C ARG A 116 -0.01 -19.18 2.92
N GLU A 117 1.00 -19.46 2.10
CA GLU A 117 1.01 -20.64 1.21
C GLU A 117 -0.30 -20.81 0.40
N PHE A 118 -0.94 -19.69 0.07
CA PHE A 118 -2.23 -19.66 -0.60
C PHE A 118 -2.06 -20.03 -2.07
N THR A 119 -2.86 -20.99 -2.53
CA THR A 119 -2.85 -21.44 -3.93
C THR A 119 -3.89 -20.66 -4.74
N LEU A 120 -3.45 -19.95 -5.78
CA LEU A 120 -4.35 -19.30 -6.73
C LEU A 120 -5.08 -20.35 -7.57
N SER A 121 -6.40 -20.28 -7.62
CA SER A 121 -7.25 -21.20 -8.36
C SER A 121 -7.73 -20.65 -9.70
N SER A 122 -7.97 -19.35 -9.78
CA SER A 122 -8.51 -18.65 -10.94
C SER A 122 -7.62 -17.55 -11.50
N SER A 123 -6.58 -17.15 -10.76
CA SER A 123 -5.70 -16.00 -11.05
C SER A 123 -6.47 -14.69 -11.26
N ARG A 124 -7.57 -14.52 -10.49
CA ARG A 124 -8.44 -13.35 -10.53
C ARG A 124 -8.34 -12.56 -9.21
N ALA A 125 -8.29 -11.25 -9.32
CA ALA A 125 -8.31 -10.38 -8.18
C ALA A 125 -9.32 -9.25 -8.32
N VAL A 126 -9.87 -8.79 -7.19
CA VAL A 126 -10.64 -7.55 -7.06
C VAL A 126 -9.78 -6.53 -6.33
N LEU A 127 -9.47 -5.41 -6.98
CA LEU A 127 -8.73 -4.30 -6.41
C LEU A 127 -9.66 -3.10 -6.21
N ILE A 128 -9.79 -2.65 -4.97
CA ILE A 128 -10.65 -1.51 -4.63
C ILE A 128 -9.78 -0.28 -4.40
N GLY A 129 -9.89 0.72 -5.29
CA GLY A 129 -9.15 1.97 -5.22
C GLY A 129 -8.19 2.22 -6.38
N THR A 130 -7.65 3.47 -6.46
CA THR A 130 -6.75 3.93 -7.54
C THR A 130 -5.64 4.86 -7.05
N GLY A 131 -5.40 4.96 -5.74
CA GLY A 131 -4.33 5.76 -5.15
C GLY A 131 -2.95 5.08 -5.23
N GLY A 132 -1.93 5.70 -4.66
CA GLY A 132 -0.56 5.17 -4.65
C GLY A 132 -0.45 3.76 -4.05
N ALA A 133 -1.22 3.44 -3.01
CA ALA A 133 -1.27 2.08 -2.46
C ALA A 133 -1.92 1.08 -3.44
N ALA A 134 -2.95 1.50 -4.19
CA ALA A 134 -3.56 0.67 -5.21
C ALA A 134 -2.62 0.41 -6.39
N LEU A 135 -1.78 1.38 -6.79
CA LEU A 135 -0.72 1.16 -7.78
C LEU A 135 0.26 0.08 -7.33
N SER A 136 0.68 0.14 -6.07
CA SER A 136 1.56 -0.88 -5.48
C SER A 136 0.87 -2.24 -5.39
N ALA A 137 -0.42 -2.27 -5.03
CA ALA A 137 -1.22 -3.49 -5.00
C ALA A 137 -1.36 -4.11 -6.39
N PHE A 138 -1.66 -3.30 -7.41
CA PHE A 138 -1.73 -3.78 -8.79
C PHE A 138 -0.41 -4.40 -9.24
N GLN A 139 0.72 -3.74 -8.98
CA GLN A 139 2.04 -4.28 -9.32
C GLN A 139 2.35 -5.57 -8.54
N ALA A 140 1.91 -5.67 -7.28
CA ALA A 140 2.02 -6.91 -6.52
C ALA A 140 1.21 -8.04 -7.16
N LEU A 141 -0.03 -7.78 -7.60
CA LEU A 141 -0.86 -8.74 -8.31
C LEU A 141 -0.20 -9.23 -9.61
N VAL A 142 0.36 -8.31 -10.40
CA VAL A 142 1.14 -8.65 -11.61
C VAL A 142 2.31 -9.56 -11.27
N SER A 143 3.07 -9.22 -10.24
CA SER A 143 4.26 -9.99 -9.80
C SER A 143 3.91 -11.37 -9.26
N LEU A 144 2.72 -11.53 -8.68
CA LEU A 144 2.19 -12.81 -8.18
C LEU A 144 1.57 -13.68 -9.29
N GLY A 145 1.50 -13.18 -10.53
CA GLY A 145 0.99 -13.95 -11.67
C GLY A 145 -0.54 -13.89 -11.85
N PHE A 146 -1.21 -12.91 -11.26
CA PHE A 146 -2.62 -12.68 -11.56
C PHE A 146 -2.78 -12.26 -13.02
N SER A 147 -3.70 -12.94 -13.73
CA SER A 147 -3.96 -12.68 -15.14
C SER A 147 -5.19 -11.79 -15.37
N HIS A 148 -6.02 -11.62 -14.35
CA HIS A 148 -7.26 -10.85 -14.43
C HIS A 148 -7.46 -10.01 -13.17
N VAL A 149 -7.65 -8.70 -13.34
CA VAL A 149 -7.87 -7.77 -12.24
C VAL A 149 -9.10 -6.89 -12.51
N ASP A 150 -10.11 -7.06 -11.68
CA ASP A 150 -11.29 -6.19 -11.63
C ASP A 150 -10.99 -4.99 -10.71
N ILE A 151 -10.88 -3.78 -11.27
CA ILE A 151 -10.64 -2.56 -10.49
C ILE A 151 -11.98 -1.88 -10.20
N VAL A 152 -12.33 -1.80 -8.93
CA VAL A 152 -13.56 -1.12 -8.48
C VAL A 152 -13.18 0.23 -7.86
N ALA A 153 -13.55 1.34 -8.50
CA ALA A 153 -13.09 2.66 -8.09
C ALA A 153 -14.09 3.77 -8.41
N ARG A 154 -14.02 4.87 -7.64
CA ARG A 154 -14.77 6.10 -7.94
C ARG A 154 -14.17 6.84 -9.14
N ASN A 155 -12.84 6.89 -9.23
CA ASN A 155 -12.13 7.56 -10.32
C ASN A 155 -11.75 6.55 -11.41
N ILE A 156 -12.67 6.35 -12.36
CA ILE A 156 -12.49 5.42 -13.49
C ILE A 156 -11.39 5.88 -14.47
N VAL A 157 -11.13 7.18 -14.56
CA VAL A 157 -10.05 7.71 -15.42
C VAL A 157 -8.69 7.31 -14.87
N ALA A 158 -8.49 7.45 -13.55
CA ALA A 158 -7.28 6.95 -12.91
C ALA A 158 -7.17 5.41 -13.03
N ALA A 159 -8.28 4.67 -12.86
CA ALA A 159 -8.30 3.22 -13.02
C ALA A 159 -7.84 2.78 -14.42
N ALA A 160 -8.23 3.50 -15.47
CA ALA A 160 -7.84 3.19 -16.84
C ALA A 160 -6.31 3.22 -17.09
N THR A 161 -5.57 3.95 -16.27
CA THR A 161 -4.10 4.00 -16.39
C THR A 161 -3.42 2.69 -15.98
N PHE A 162 -4.09 1.85 -15.20
CA PHE A 162 -3.53 0.56 -14.73
C PHE A 162 -3.37 -0.45 -15.87
N ALA A 163 -4.33 -0.52 -16.79
CA ALA A 163 -4.27 -1.40 -17.95
C ALA A 163 -3.02 -1.15 -18.82
N ASN A 164 -2.59 0.11 -18.92
CA ASN A 164 -1.40 0.48 -19.69
C ASN A 164 -0.08 0.08 -19.02
N ARG A 165 -0.11 -0.24 -17.71
CA ARG A 165 1.10 -0.59 -16.94
C ARG A 165 1.52 -2.04 -17.08
N SER A 166 0.57 -2.94 -17.37
CA SER A 166 0.86 -4.35 -17.58
C SER A 166 -0.05 -4.94 -18.66
N PRO A 167 0.39 -4.94 -19.93
CA PRO A 167 -0.39 -5.48 -21.03
C PRO A 167 -0.67 -7.00 -20.91
N SER A 168 0.04 -7.71 -20.04
CA SER A 168 -0.14 -9.13 -19.78
C SER A 168 -1.33 -9.47 -18.87
N VAL A 169 -1.92 -8.44 -18.22
CA VAL A 169 -3.04 -8.59 -17.29
C VAL A 169 -4.31 -8.02 -17.93
N GLU A 170 -5.35 -8.81 -17.96
CA GLU A 170 -6.68 -8.32 -18.33
C GLU A 170 -7.25 -7.47 -17.21
N VAL A 171 -7.47 -6.18 -17.48
CA VAL A 171 -8.01 -5.22 -16.51
C VAL A 171 -9.43 -4.86 -16.92
N GLN A 172 -10.39 -5.10 -16.01
CA GLN A 172 -11.75 -4.59 -16.13
C GLN A 172 -11.99 -3.50 -15.06
N ILE A 173 -12.71 -2.44 -15.45
CA ILE A 173 -12.90 -1.26 -14.61
C ILE A 173 -14.38 -1.10 -14.33
N HIS A 174 -14.69 -0.98 -13.03
CA HIS A 174 -16.04 -0.83 -12.53
C HIS A 174 -16.15 0.48 -11.72
N ASN A 175 -17.18 1.27 -12.00
CA ASN A 175 -17.44 2.48 -11.23
C ASN A 175 -18.11 2.11 -9.89
N LEU A 176 -17.40 2.35 -8.78
CA LEU A 176 -17.89 2.03 -7.42
C LEU A 176 -19.25 2.67 -7.09
N ASN A 177 -19.56 3.84 -7.69
CA ASN A 177 -20.83 4.53 -7.42
C ASN A 177 -21.99 3.99 -8.26
N HIS A 178 -21.75 3.17 -9.28
CA HIS A 178 -22.73 2.73 -10.27
C HIS A 178 -22.71 1.22 -10.53
N ILE A 179 -21.80 0.47 -9.92
CA ILE A 179 -21.77 -0.98 -10.06
C ILE A 179 -23.00 -1.59 -9.37
N GLU A 180 -23.72 -2.44 -10.09
CA GLU A 180 -24.85 -3.18 -9.52
C GLU A 180 -24.36 -4.17 -8.45
N HIS A 181 -25.09 -4.32 -7.33
CA HIS A 181 -24.69 -5.15 -6.20
C HIS A 181 -24.45 -6.61 -6.60
N ASP A 182 -25.29 -7.19 -7.44
CA ASP A 182 -25.13 -8.57 -7.92
C ASP A 182 -23.87 -8.73 -8.78
N THR A 183 -23.55 -7.72 -9.59
CA THR A 183 -22.31 -7.71 -10.38
C THR A 183 -21.11 -7.67 -9.46
N PHE A 184 -21.07 -6.75 -8.49
CA PHE A 184 -19.94 -6.64 -7.56
C PHE A 184 -19.78 -7.91 -6.71
N ALA A 185 -20.86 -8.47 -6.20
CA ALA A 185 -20.84 -9.74 -5.48
C ALA A 185 -20.30 -10.89 -6.36
N SER A 186 -20.68 -10.92 -7.65
CA SER A 186 -20.17 -11.90 -8.61
C SER A 186 -18.66 -11.75 -8.87
N LEU A 187 -18.10 -10.52 -8.87
CA LEU A 187 -16.65 -10.32 -8.95
C LEU A 187 -15.95 -10.94 -7.74
N ILE A 188 -16.45 -10.65 -6.52
CA ILE A 188 -15.90 -11.21 -5.28
C ILE A 188 -15.97 -12.74 -5.27
N ALA A 189 -17.12 -13.31 -5.67
CA ALA A 189 -17.33 -14.75 -5.65
C ALA A 189 -16.34 -15.54 -6.55
N ARG A 190 -15.78 -14.91 -7.59
CA ARG A 190 -14.85 -15.51 -8.55
C ARG A 190 -13.39 -15.18 -8.28
N ALA A 191 -13.09 -14.31 -7.31
CA ALA A 191 -11.76 -13.85 -7.02
C ALA A 191 -10.98 -14.80 -6.10
N ASP A 192 -9.70 -14.97 -6.33
CA ASP A 192 -8.76 -15.59 -5.39
C ASP A 192 -8.30 -14.56 -4.33
N LEU A 193 -8.30 -13.27 -4.68
CA LEU A 193 -7.85 -12.20 -3.80
C LEU A 193 -8.71 -10.94 -3.97
N MET A 194 -9.12 -10.36 -2.86
CA MET A 194 -9.73 -9.04 -2.79
C MET A 194 -8.85 -8.11 -1.96
N VAL A 195 -8.41 -6.98 -2.55
CA VAL A 195 -7.56 -5.97 -1.88
C VAL A 195 -8.32 -4.67 -1.71
N GLN A 196 -8.47 -4.23 -0.46
CA GLN A 196 -8.98 -2.90 -0.10
C GLN A 196 -7.80 -1.92 0.00
N ALA A 197 -7.65 -1.03 -1.00
CA ALA A 197 -6.56 -0.08 -1.12
C ALA A 197 -7.03 1.40 -1.11
N THR A 198 -8.21 1.65 -0.50
CA THR A 198 -8.73 3.01 -0.28
C THR A 198 -8.50 3.46 1.17
N PRO A 199 -8.58 4.76 1.48
CA PRO A 199 -8.56 5.23 2.87
C PRO A 199 -9.90 5.07 3.61
N VAL A 200 -10.91 4.46 2.99
CA VAL A 200 -12.21 4.19 3.64
C VAL A 200 -12.02 3.20 4.78
N GLY A 201 -12.58 3.50 5.94
CA GLY A 201 -12.40 2.71 7.16
C GLY A 201 -11.22 3.17 8.04
N MET A 202 -10.34 4.05 7.55
CA MET A 202 -9.21 4.57 8.31
C MET A 202 -9.67 5.55 9.41
N THR A 203 -9.20 5.37 10.65
CA THR A 203 -9.58 6.19 11.81
C THR A 203 -9.39 7.70 11.58
N SER A 204 -8.30 8.11 10.95
CA SER A 204 -8.00 9.50 10.61
C SER A 204 -8.61 9.96 9.28
N GLY A 205 -9.36 9.09 8.59
CA GLY A 205 -9.97 9.38 7.30
C GLY A 205 -11.35 10.04 7.42
N LEU A 206 -11.88 10.47 6.27
CA LEU A 206 -13.22 11.08 6.19
C LEU A 206 -14.37 10.09 6.41
N SER A 207 -14.10 8.80 6.36
CA SER A 207 -15.12 7.73 6.39
C SER A 207 -14.67 6.56 7.28
N PRO A 208 -14.46 6.76 8.59
CA PRO A 208 -13.82 5.76 9.45
C PRO A 208 -14.72 4.55 9.79
N ASN A 209 -16.05 4.72 9.72
CA ASN A 209 -17.02 3.72 10.17
C ASN A 209 -17.82 3.08 9.04
N ILE A 210 -17.28 3.09 7.83
CA ILE A 210 -17.93 2.46 6.67
C ILE A 210 -16.97 1.54 5.93
N SER A 211 -17.53 0.68 5.09
CA SER A 211 -16.79 -0.18 4.16
C SER A 211 -16.94 0.34 2.72
N PRO A 212 -15.93 0.23 1.86
CA PRO A 212 -16.09 0.52 0.44
C PRO A 212 -16.92 -0.56 -0.30
N VAL A 213 -17.07 -1.73 0.31
CA VAL A 213 -17.95 -2.79 -0.17
C VAL A 213 -19.20 -2.79 0.68
N PRO A 214 -20.42 -2.63 0.11
CA PRO A 214 -21.66 -2.75 0.84
C PRO A 214 -21.77 -4.11 1.54
N GLU A 215 -22.44 -4.15 2.69
CA GLU A 215 -22.52 -5.34 3.52
C GLU A 215 -23.18 -6.51 2.81
N ASP A 216 -24.30 -6.24 2.13
CA ASP A 216 -25.06 -7.22 1.35
C ASP A 216 -24.24 -7.77 0.17
N VAL A 217 -23.43 -6.94 -0.49
CA VAL A 217 -22.48 -7.35 -1.54
C VAL A 217 -21.40 -8.25 -0.96
N MET A 218 -20.80 -7.89 0.18
CA MET A 218 -19.79 -8.70 0.86
C MET A 218 -20.37 -10.06 1.23
N LYS A 219 -21.54 -10.08 1.86
CA LYS A 219 -22.27 -11.31 2.22
C LYS A 219 -22.52 -12.19 1.01
N LEU A 220 -23.14 -11.63 -0.04
CA LEU A 220 -23.51 -12.39 -1.24
C LEU A 220 -22.27 -12.94 -1.94
N GLY A 221 -21.23 -12.12 -2.09
CA GLY A 221 -19.97 -12.49 -2.76
C GLY A 221 -19.22 -13.60 -2.02
N LEU A 222 -19.00 -13.46 -0.72
CA LEU A 222 -18.26 -14.44 0.07
C LEU A 222 -19.02 -15.75 0.29
N THR A 223 -20.35 -15.68 0.51
CA THR A 223 -21.18 -16.88 0.66
C THR A 223 -21.19 -17.73 -0.62
N ASN A 224 -21.17 -17.08 -1.79
CA ASN A 224 -21.14 -17.74 -3.10
C ASN A 224 -19.73 -17.94 -3.67
N SER A 225 -18.68 -17.75 -2.86
CA SER A 225 -17.30 -17.93 -3.31
C SER A 225 -17.08 -19.31 -3.93
N LEU A 226 -16.54 -19.34 -5.15
CA LEU A 226 -16.30 -20.57 -5.91
C LEU A 226 -15.10 -21.36 -5.37
N GLY A 227 -14.21 -20.73 -4.61
CA GLY A 227 -13.02 -21.33 -4.00
C GLY A 227 -12.58 -20.58 -2.73
N PRO A 228 -11.42 -20.92 -2.20
CA PRO A 228 -10.78 -20.11 -1.16
C PRO A 228 -10.49 -18.70 -1.67
N ILE A 229 -10.63 -17.70 -0.80
CA ILE A 229 -10.35 -16.30 -1.12
C ILE A 229 -9.47 -15.66 -0.05
N LEU A 230 -8.45 -14.91 -0.47
CA LEU A 230 -7.71 -14.00 0.38
C LEU A 230 -8.42 -12.64 0.42
N VAL A 231 -8.58 -12.09 1.60
CA VAL A 231 -9.12 -10.74 1.81
C VAL A 231 -8.03 -9.90 2.47
N PHE A 232 -7.51 -8.93 1.74
CA PHE A 232 -6.44 -8.06 2.21
C PHE A 232 -6.94 -6.63 2.42
N GLU A 233 -6.89 -6.20 3.66
CA GLU A 233 -7.15 -4.82 4.07
C GLU A 233 -5.83 -4.07 4.19
N LEU A 234 -5.66 -2.95 3.47
CA LEU A 234 -4.44 -2.14 3.59
C LEU A 234 -4.52 -1.06 4.69
N VAL A 235 -5.70 -0.77 5.22
CA VAL A 235 -5.86 0.10 6.39
C VAL A 235 -5.44 -0.68 7.65
N TYR A 236 -4.56 -0.08 8.45
CA TYR A 236 -4.06 -0.69 9.71
C TYR A 236 -4.60 0.00 10.97
N ALA A 237 -5.23 1.16 10.84
CA ALA A 237 -5.85 1.90 11.94
C ALA A 237 -7.27 2.36 11.56
N PRO A 238 -8.32 1.77 12.14
CA PRO A 238 -8.30 0.79 13.22
C PRO A 238 -7.75 -0.57 12.75
N ARG A 239 -7.34 -1.43 13.69
CA ARG A 239 -6.86 -2.77 13.35
C ARG A 239 -7.94 -3.61 12.67
N GLU A 240 -9.20 -3.45 13.08
CA GLU A 240 -10.36 -4.06 12.43
C GLU A 240 -11.27 -2.98 11.85
N THR A 241 -11.25 -2.85 10.53
CA THR A 241 -12.19 -1.97 9.78
C THR A 241 -13.56 -2.61 9.64
N VAL A 242 -14.57 -1.82 9.25
CA VAL A 242 -15.89 -2.35 8.90
C VAL A 242 -15.79 -3.34 7.73
N PHE A 243 -14.91 -3.09 6.76
CA PHE A 243 -14.64 -3.99 5.65
C PHE A 243 -14.15 -5.37 6.14
N LEU A 244 -13.14 -5.38 7.01
CA LEU A 244 -12.56 -6.63 7.51
C LEU A 244 -13.53 -7.39 8.42
N ARG A 245 -14.31 -6.65 9.24
CA ARG A 245 -15.36 -7.24 10.08
C ARG A 245 -16.42 -7.95 9.26
N HIS A 246 -16.98 -7.30 8.21
CA HIS A 246 -17.96 -7.93 7.32
C HIS A 246 -17.35 -9.13 6.58
N ALA A 247 -16.09 -9.02 6.15
CA ALA A 247 -15.41 -10.13 5.50
C ALA A 247 -15.30 -11.35 6.43
N ARG A 248 -14.94 -11.14 7.70
CA ARG A 248 -14.86 -12.21 8.71
C ARG A 248 -16.22 -12.82 9.03
N GLU A 249 -17.27 -11.99 9.08
CA GLU A 249 -18.62 -12.45 9.38
C GLU A 249 -19.18 -13.39 8.30
N TYR A 250 -18.88 -13.09 7.02
CA TYR A 250 -19.49 -13.80 5.89
C TYR A 250 -18.56 -14.76 5.15
N GLY A 251 -17.23 -14.68 5.39
CA GLY A 251 -16.25 -15.46 4.63
C GLY A 251 -16.14 -16.92 5.00
N ASN A 252 -16.64 -17.31 6.19
CA ASN A 252 -16.58 -18.67 6.72
C ASN A 252 -15.14 -19.27 6.61
N ASP A 253 -15.03 -20.61 6.49
CA ASP A 253 -13.77 -21.34 6.37
C ASP A 253 -13.07 -21.15 5.02
N LYS A 254 -13.69 -20.47 4.06
CA LYS A 254 -13.14 -20.21 2.73
C LYS A 254 -12.26 -18.95 2.65
N ALA A 255 -12.39 -18.03 3.59
CA ALA A 255 -11.69 -16.78 3.55
C ALA A 255 -10.47 -16.75 4.50
N VAL A 256 -9.35 -16.31 3.97
CA VAL A 256 -8.12 -16.02 4.73
C VAL A 256 -7.92 -14.52 4.74
N TYR A 257 -7.54 -13.96 5.90
CA TYR A 257 -7.48 -12.52 6.11
C TYR A 257 -6.06 -12.05 6.31
N ILE A 258 -5.72 -10.91 5.68
CA ILE A 258 -4.46 -10.20 5.91
C ILE A 258 -4.82 -8.79 6.39
N GLU A 259 -4.26 -8.42 7.53
CA GLU A 259 -4.47 -7.11 8.15
C GLU A 259 -3.44 -6.10 7.65
N GLY A 260 -3.81 -4.84 7.54
CA GLY A 260 -2.94 -3.77 7.06
C GLY A 260 -1.67 -3.56 7.91
N LEU A 261 -1.68 -4.01 9.17
CA LEU A 261 -0.49 -3.98 10.02
C LEU A 261 0.63 -4.86 9.44
N GLU A 262 0.31 -6.01 8.86
CA GLU A 262 1.31 -6.88 8.23
C GLU A 262 1.98 -6.17 7.04
N MET A 263 1.19 -5.54 6.17
CA MET A 263 1.74 -4.72 5.09
C MET A 263 2.65 -3.62 5.64
N LEU A 264 2.21 -2.90 6.67
CA LEU A 264 2.97 -1.81 7.28
C LEU A 264 4.34 -2.28 7.76
N LEU A 265 4.40 -3.44 8.43
CA LEU A 265 5.64 -4.00 8.96
C LEU A 265 6.58 -4.46 7.84
N HIS A 266 6.09 -5.23 6.87
CA HIS A 266 6.90 -5.75 5.77
C HIS A 266 7.49 -4.62 4.90
N GLN A 267 6.68 -3.62 4.48
CA GLN A 267 7.18 -2.48 3.73
C GLN A 267 8.17 -1.64 4.54
N GLY A 268 7.92 -1.51 5.85
CA GLY A 268 8.79 -0.78 6.75
C GLY A 268 10.13 -1.45 6.96
N ALA A 269 10.18 -2.76 7.03
CA ALA A 269 11.42 -3.54 7.12
C ALA A 269 12.29 -3.37 5.85
N GLU A 270 11.66 -3.34 4.67
CA GLU A 270 12.38 -3.10 3.42
C GLU A 270 12.90 -1.65 3.34
N SER A 271 12.11 -0.66 3.77
CA SER A 271 12.55 0.73 3.87
C SER A 271 13.73 0.88 4.85
N PHE A 272 13.66 0.22 6.00
CA PHE A 272 14.73 0.20 6.99
C PHE A 272 16.04 -0.29 6.39
N LYS A 273 15.99 -1.40 5.63
CA LYS A 273 17.16 -1.97 4.95
C LYS A 273 17.74 -1.00 3.91
N ILE A 274 16.92 -0.26 3.18
CA ILE A 274 17.36 0.74 2.20
C ILE A 274 18.18 1.85 2.88
N TRP A 275 17.75 2.34 4.07
CA TRP A 275 18.45 3.43 4.75
C TRP A 275 19.68 3.00 5.54
N THR A 276 19.67 1.78 6.07
CA THR A 276 20.68 1.33 7.03
C THR A 276 21.64 0.28 6.47
N GLU A 277 21.33 -0.29 5.29
CA GLU A 277 22.00 -1.45 4.70
C GLU A 277 21.97 -2.70 5.59
N GLN A 278 21.11 -2.70 6.64
CA GLN A 278 20.93 -3.80 7.57
C GLN A 278 19.48 -4.30 7.53
N SER A 279 19.30 -5.60 7.65
CA SER A 279 17.93 -6.15 7.79
C SER A 279 17.31 -5.63 9.10
N ALA A 280 16.03 -5.26 9.03
CA ALA A 280 15.29 -4.95 10.23
C ALA A 280 15.32 -6.17 11.18
N PRO A 281 15.48 -5.98 12.48
CA PRO A 281 15.36 -7.10 13.43
C PRO A 281 13.97 -7.72 13.27
N CYS A 282 13.87 -9.04 13.47
CA CYS A 282 12.60 -9.77 13.34
C CYS A 282 11.50 -9.06 14.12
N LEU A 283 10.46 -8.68 13.39
CA LEU A 283 9.26 -8.05 13.91
C LEU A 283 8.28 -9.11 14.40
#